data_f19239e53302e3d45ea69a7baf0e55f1
#
_entry.id   f19239e53302e3d45ea69a7baf0e55f1
#
_cell.length_a   1.000
_cell.length_b   1.000
_cell.length_c   1.000
_cell.angle_alpha   90.00
_cell.angle_beta   90.00
_cell.angle_gamma   90.00
#
_symmetry.space_group_name_H-M   'P 1'
#
loop_
_entity.id
_entity.type
_entity.pdbx_description
1 polymer ?
#
loop_
_entity_poly.entity_id
_entity_poly.type
_entity_poly.pdbx_seq_one_letter_code
_entity_poly.pdbx_strand_id
1 'polypeptide(L)'
;MKQATNPFAPVPLWRRRLPGYAAMGAATIAMAVGLIAMQNARTTVAGTLLPVSEADAATYGISAVYQLDDGSYRVEGVQKGFQSDVQAAVTIEAEGNVSAVEILSQAETDSLGGQCVAPEFTSQYQGAAPFTLAGKSYTVTDPATGAA
;
A
#
# COMPACT_ATOMS: atom_id res chain seq x y z
N MET A 1 -50.51 40.90 17.02
CA MET A 1 -49.51 41.97 16.89
C MET A 1 -48.23 41.36 16.35
N LYS A 2 -47.84 41.60 15.09
CA LYS A 2 -46.55 41.18 14.55
C LYS A 2 -45.48 42.18 15.01
N GLN A 3 -44.50 41.74 15.81
CA GLN A 3 -43.39 42.61 16.16
C GLN A 3 -42.60 42.95 14.89
N ALA A 4 -42.48 44.23 14.60
CA ALA A 4 -41.63 44.72 13.51
C ALA A 4 -40.17 44.41 13.86
N THR A 5 -39.52 43.54 13.10
CA THR A 5 -38.10 43.27 13.21
C THR A 5 -37.31 44.52 12.83
N ASN A 6 -36.51 45.03 13.76
CA ASN A 6 -35.64 46.17 13.51
C ASN A 6 -34.58 45.82 12.47
N PRO A 7 -34.60 46.42 11.26
CA PRO A 7 -33.65 46.08 10.20
C PRO A 7 -32.19 46.48 10.51
N PHE A 8 -31.98 47.31 11.55
CA PHE A 8 -30.67 47.82 11.96
C PHE A 8 -30.12 47.13 13.20
N ALA A 9 -30.76 46.05 13.68
CA ALA A 9 -30.23 45.32 14.83
C ALA A 9 -28.86 44.72 14.51
N PRO A 10 -27.83 44.90 15.38
CA PRO A 10 -26.51 44.34 15.11
C PRO A 10 -26.57 42.82 15.05
N VAL A 11 -26.07 42.26 13.95
CA VAL A 11 -26.02 40.83 13.78
C VAL A 11 -25.00 40.24 14.79
N PRO A 12 -25.41 39.29 15.64
CA PRO A 12 -24.53 38.74 16.65
C PRO A 12 -23.29 38.12 16.03
N LEU A 13 -22.11 38.29 16.66
CA LEU A 13 -20.77 37.92 16.17
C LEU A 13 -20.68 36.44 15.76
N TRP A 14 -21.41 35.55 16.40
CA TRP A 14 -21.44 34.14 16.07
C TRP A 14 -22.06 33.89 14.67
N ARG A 15 -23.09 34.65 14.26
CA ARG A 15 -23.67 34.54 12.91
C ARG A 15 -22.73 35.01 11.80
N ARG A 16 -21.86 35.98 12.10
CA ARG A 16 -20.84 36.44 11.15
C ARG A 16 -19.71 35.40 10.94
N ARG A 17 -19.42 34.60 11.97
CA ARG A 17 -18.34 33.60 11.94
C ARG A 17 -18.79 32.20 11.46
N LEU A 18 -20.10 31.93 11.47
CA LEU A 18 -20.69 30.67 11.00
C LEU A 18 -20.20 30.23 9.62
N PRO A 19 -20.19 31.10 8.57
CA PRO A 19 -19.73 30.66 7.25
C PRO A 19 -18.24 30.25 7.25
N GLY A 20 -17.40 30.89 8.05
CA GLY A 20 -15.98 30.52 8.18
C GLY A 20 -15.80 29.16 8.83
N TYR A 21 -16.51 28.88 9.92
CA TYR A 21 -16.45 27.57 10.58
C TYR A 21 -17.03 26.46 9.72
N ALA A 22 -18.10 26.73 8.96
CA ALA A 22 -18.66 25.78 8.01
C ALA A 22 -17.68 25.45 6.86
N ALA A 23 -16.99 26.47 6.34
CA ALA A 23 -15.98 26.28 5.31
C ALA A 23 -14.77 25.47 5.81
N MET A 24 -14.30 25.75 7.03
CA MET A 24 -13.22 24.97 7.66
C MET A 24 -13.64 23.52 7.90
N GLY A 25 -14.86 23.28 8.41
CA GLY A 25 -15.39 21.95 8.61
C GLY A 25 -15.50 21.15 7.29
N ALA A 26 -15.98 21.78 6.22
CA ALA A 26 -16.06 21.16 4.90
C ALA A 26 -14.67 20.81 4.34
N ALA A 27 -13.68 21.69 4.51
CA ALA A 27 -12.30 21.44 4.05
C ALA A 27 -11.64 20.28 4.79
N THR A 28 -11.84 20.18 6.11
CA THR A 28 -11.30 19.06 6.91
C THR A 28 -11.95 17.72 6.55
N ILE A 29 -13.25 17.70 6.32
CA ILE A 29 -13.96 16.49 5.87
C ILE A 29 -13.47 16.07 4.47
N ALA A 30 -13.36 17.01 3.52
CA ALA A 30 -12.87 16.72 2.18
C ALA A 30 -11.44 16.16 2.19
N MET A 31 -10.56 16.69 3.05
CA MET A 31 -9.20 16.21 3.21
C MET A 31 -9.15 14.80 3.83
N ALA A 32 -10.00 14.52 4.84
CA ALA A 32 -10.09 13.19 5.45
C ALA A 32 -10.63 12.16 4.45
N VAL A 33 -11.67 12.49 3.68
CA VAL A 33 -12.22 11.62 2.63
C VAL A 33 -11.18 11.40 1.52
N GLY A 34 -10.43 12.42 1.13
CA GLY A 34 -9.35 12.32 0.16
C GLY A 34 -8.23 11.38 0.62
N LEU A 35 -7.82 11.48 1.89
CA LEU A 35 -6.81 10.59 2.47
C LEU A 35 -7.30 9.13 2.52
N ILE A 36 -8.54 8.89 2.93
CA ILE A 36 -9.13 7.55 2.94
C ILE A 36 -9.22 6.99 1.51
N ALA A 37 -9.63 7.79 0.55
CA ALA A 37 -9.70 7.38 -0.85
C ALA A 37 -8.31 7.05 -1.41
N MET A 38 -7.29 7.83 -1.09
CA MET A 38 -5.90 7.53 -1.48
C MET A 38 -5.36 6.26 -0.83
N GLN A 39 -5.67 6.02 0.45
CA GLN A 39 -5.30 4.78 1.12
C GLN A 39 -5.99 3.58 0.49
N ASN A 40 -7.30 3.67 0.24
CA ASN A 40 -8.05 2.61 -0.41
C ASN A 40 -7.57 2.34 -1.84
N ALA A 41 -7.21 3.38 -2.61
CA ALA A 41 -6.65 3.21 -3.95
C ALA A 41 -5.28 2.50 -3.95
N ARG A 42 -4.51 2.67 -2.88
CA ARG A 42 -3.23 1.95 -2.70
C ARG A 42 -3.42 0.49 -2.25
N THR A 43 -4.53 0.20 -1.57
CA THR A 43 -4.83 -1.13 -1.02
C THR A 43 -5.73 -1.98 -1.93
N THR A 44 -6.31 -1.41 -2.99
CA THR A 44 -7.14 -2.19 -3.92
C THR A 44 -6.24 -2.85 -4.95
N VAL A 45 -5.72 -4.00 -4.61
CA VAL A 45 -5.08 -4.88 -5.60
C VAL A 45 -6.18 -5.50 -6.45
N ALA A 46 -6.13 -5.28 -7.76
CA ALA A 46 -7.03 -5.96 -8.69
C ALA A 46 -6.62 -7.44 -8.75
N GLY A 47 -7.37 -8.29 -8.07
CA GLY A 47 -7.08 -9.73 -8.04
C GLY A 47 -7.83 -10.46 -6.93
N THR A 48 -7.77 -11.78 -6.97
CA THR A 48 -8.39 -12.66 -5.97
C THR A 48 -7.40 -12.98 -4.87
N LEU A 49 -7.75 -12.67 -3.62
CA LEU A 49 -6.93 -13.03 -2.45
C LEU A 49 -6.90 -14.56 -2.29
N LEU A 50 -5.70 -15.12 -2.24
CA LEU A 50 -5.48 -16.54 -2.01
C LEU A 50 -5.18 -16.82 -0.52
N PRO A 51 -5.61 -17.98 0.01
CA PRO A 51 -5.29 -18.37 1.37
C PRO A 51 -3.80 -18.73 1.47
N VAL A 52 -3.12 -18.18 2.46
CA VAL A 52 -1.73 -18.53 2.81
C VAL A 52 -1.76 -19.29 4.12
N SER A 53 -0.97 -20.37 4.25
CA SER A 53 -0.87 -21.08 5.51
C SER A 53 -0.19 -20.22 6.57
N GLU A 54 -0.62 -20.32 7.84
CA GLU A 54 0.00 -19.57 8.93
C GLU A 54 1.50 -19.91 9.09
N ALA A 55 1.90 -21.14 8.79
CA ALA A 55 3.27 -21.58 8.86
C ALA A 55 4.14 -20.90 7.80
N ASP A 56 3.65 -20.79 6.57
CA ASP A 56 4.37 -20.11 5.48
C ASP A 56 4.39 -18.60 5.69
N ALA A 57 3.28 -18.02 6.11
CA ALA A 57 3.20 -16.61 6.47
C ALA A 57 4.24 -16.25 7.54
N ALA A 58 4.35 -17.05 8.60
CA ALA A 58 5.31 -16.81 9.67
C ALA A 58 6.76 -17.06 9.22
N THR A 59 7.01 -18.10 8.39
CA THR A 59 8.36 -18.48 7.97
C THR A 59 8.95 -17.47 6.98
N TYR A 60 8.15 -16.99 6.04
CA TYR A 60 8.61 -16.16 4.93
C TYR A 60 8.19 -14.68 5.06
N GLY A 61 7.43 -14.34 6.10
CA GLY A 61 6.92 -12.98 6.31
C GLY A 61 5.86 -12.57 5.29
N ILE A 62 5.14 -13.54 4.70
CA ILE A 62 4.11 -13.27 3.71
C ILE A 62 2.87 -12.71 4.43
N SER A 63 2.40 -11.54 3.99
CA SER A 63 1.20 -10.90 4.53
C SER A 63 -0.04 -11.17 3.68
N ALA A 64 0.11 -11.26 2.35
CA ALA A 64 -0.98 -11.54 1.43
C ALA A 64 -0.46 -12.09 0.11
N VAL A 65 -1.28 -12.89 -0.57
CA VAL A 65 -1.05 -13.36 -1.94
C VAL A 65 -2.31 -13.12 -2.76
N TYR A 66 -2.16 -12.48 -3.90
CA TYR A 66 -3.26 -12.20 -4.82
C TYR A 66 -2.97 -12.85 -6.17
N GLN A 67 -3.97 -13.48 -6.75
CA GLN A 67 -3.96 -13.87 -8.15
C GLN A 67 -4.59 -12.76 -8.96
N LEU A 68 -3.82 -12.19 -9.89
CA LEU A 68 -4.27 -11.09 -10.75
C LEU A 68 -5.06 -11.63 -11.95
N ASP A 69 -5.81 -10.76 -12.61
CA ASP A 69 -6.69 -11.13 -13.74
C ASP A 69 -5.92 -11.62 -14.97
N ASP A 70 -4.66 -11.26 -15.10
CA ASP A 70 -3.75 -11.71 -16.16
C ASP A 70 -3.08 -13.08 -15.90
N GLY A 71 -3.41 -13.70 -14.76
CA GLY A 71 -2.85 -14.97 -14.34
C GLY A 71 -1.53 -14.86 -13.56
N SER A 72 -0.98 -13.66 -13.36
CA SER A 72 0.18 -13.43 -12.52
C SER A 72 -0.21 -13.46 -11.04
N TYR A 73 0.81 -13.50 -10.16
CA TYR A 73 0.64 -13.51 -8.71
C TYR A 73 1.33 -12.30 -8.11
N ARG A 74 0.64 -11.59 -7.22
CA ARG A 74 1.22 -10.56 -6.38
C ARG A 74 1.37 -11.09 -4.96
N VAL A 75 2.60 -11.17 -4.49
CA VAL A 75 2.95 -11.59 -3.13
C VAL A 75 3.37 -10.37 -2.34
N GLU A 76 2.68 -10.10 -1.26
CA GLU A 76 3.04 -9.03 -0.32
C GLU A 76 3.68 -9.65 0.92
N GLY A 77 4.74 -9.02 1.38
CA GLY A 77 5.47 -9.50 2.55
C GLY A 77 6.00 -8.36 3.40
N VAL A 78 6.32 -8.73 4.65
CA VAL A 78 6.91 -7.84 5.64
C VAL A 78 8.15 -8.49 6.19
N GLN A 79 9.27 -7.79 6.14
CA GLN A 79 10.53 -8.23 6.74
C GLN A 79 11.11 -7.12 7.60
N LYS A 80 11.73 -7.53 8.70
CA LYS A 80 12.40 -6.58 9.58
C LYS A 80 13.67 -6.06 8.93
N GLY A 81 13.72 -4.75 8.72
CA GLY A 81 14.92 -4.03 8.32
C GLY A 81 15.82 -3.72 9.52
N PHE A 82 16.73 -2.77 9.32
CA PHE A 82 17.64 -2.34 10.40
C PHE A 82 16.91 -1.41 11.40
N GLN A 83 16.15 -0.45 10.90
CA GLN A 83 15.47 0.58 11.71
C GLN A 83 13.96 0.36 11.81
N SER A 84 13.35 -0.17 10.75
CA SER A 84 11.91 -0.36 10.64
C SER A 84 11.56 -1.68 9.95
N ASP A 85 10.28 -2.01 9.93
CA ASP A 85 9.78 -3.07 9.05
C ASP A 85 9.71 -2.52 7.62
N VAL A 86 10.14 -3.35 6.66
CA VAL A 86 10.06 -3.08 5.23
C VAL A 86 8.96 -3.95 4.65
N GLN A 87 7.97 -3.32 4.05
CA GLN A 87 6.89 -4.00 3.33
C GLN A 87 7.16 -3.92 1.83
N ALA A 88 7.12 -5.06 1.18
CA ALA A 88 7.32 -5.17 -0.25
C ALA A 88 6.24 -6.01 -0.92
N ALA A 89 6.00 -5.73 -2.19
CA ALA A 89 5.20 -6.57 -3.06
C ALA A 89 6.04 -7.03 -4.25
N VAL A 90 5.92 -8.29 -4.59
CA VAL A 90 6.57 -8.91 -5.74
C VAL A 90 5.48 -9.44 -6.66
N THR A 91 5.50 -9.03 -7.92
CA THR A 91 4.62 -9.59 -8.95
C THR A 91 5.39 -10.65 -9.74
N ILE A 92 4.81 -11.83 -9.83
CA ILE A 92 5.40 -13.01 -10.47
C ILE A 92 4.48 -13.43 -11.60
N GLU A 93 5.01 -13.52 -12.80
CA GLU A 93 4.27 -14.02 -13.97
C GLU A 93 3.92 -15.51 -13.83
N ALA A 94 3.00 -15.99 -14.65
CA ALA A 94 2.56 -17.39 -14.61
C ALA A 94 3.73 -18.38 -14.87
N GLU A 95 4.74 -17.95 -15.61
CA GLU A 95 5.97 -18.69 -15.91
C GLU A 95 6.98 -18.69 -14.74
N GLY A 96 6.71 -17.95 -13.66
CA GLY A 96 7.55 -17.86 -12.48
C GLY A 96 8.57 -16.71 -12.50
N ASN A 97 8.58 -15.87 -13.54
CA ASN A 97 9.48 -14.73 -13.63
C ASN A 97 8.97 -13.55 -12.79
N VAL A 98 9.88 -12.79 -12.19
CA VAL A 98 9.51 -11.54 -11.53
C VAL A 98 9.27 -10.45 -12.56
N SER A 99 8.05 -9.94 -12.62
CA SER A 99 7.71 -8.80 -13.48
C SER A 99 7.89 -7.45 -12.79
N ALA A 100 7.64 -7.38 -11.48
CA ALA A 100 7.79 -6.14 -10.73
C ALA A 100 8.14 -6.39 -9.25
N VAL A 101 8.90 -5.45 -8.68
CA VAL A 101 9.12 -5.35 -7.24
C VAL A 101 8.78 -3.94 -6.80
N GLU A 102 7.94 -3.82 -5.79
CA GLU A 102 7.50 -2.55 -5.22
C GLU A 102 7.77 -2.51 -3.72
N ILE A 103 8.31 -1.42 -3.22
CA ILE A 103 8.39 -1.19 -1.77
C ILE A 103 7.14 -0.42 -1.36
N LEU A 104 6.28 -1.06 -0.56
CA LEU A 104 5.00 -0.52 -0.13
C LEU A 104 5.15 0.44 1.04
N SER A 105 6.05 0.11 1.98
CA SER A 105 6.34 0.92 3.16
C SER A 105 7.72 0.62 3.70
N GLN A 106 8.42 1.65 4.14
CA GLN A 106 9.67 1.56 4.88
C GLN A 106 9.91 2.87 5.65
N ALA A 107 10.71 2.84 6.70
CA ALA A 107 11.20 4.00 7.43
C ALA A 107 12.68 3.80 7.81
N GLU A 108 13.45 3.27 6.85
CA GLU A 108 14.89 3.09 6.94
C GLU A 108 15.61 4.44 6.75
N THR A 109 16.90 4.48 7.09
CA THR A 109 17.74 5.65 6.87
C THR A 109 17.86 5.95 5.37
N ASP A 110 17.50 7.16 4.94
CA ASP A 110 17.42 7.56 3.52
C ASP A 110 18.69 7.28 2.70
N SER A 111 19.86 7.48 3.32
CA SER A 111 21.17 7.29 2.66
C SER A 111 21.64 5.82 2.63
N LEU A 112 20.90 4.91 3.26
CA LEU A 112 21.24 3.48 3.39
C LEU A 112 20.06 2.61 2.93
N GLY A 113 19.33 2.00 3.87
CA GLY A 113 18.20 1.11 3.57
C GLY A 113 17.05 1.82 2.85
N GLY A 114 16.86 3.12 3.07
CA GLY A 114 15.85 3.92 2.39
C GLY A 114 15.99 3.99 0.87
N GLN A 115 17.18 3.69 0.33
CA GLN A 115 17.40 3.63 -1.13
C GLN A 115 16.68 2.45 -1.81
N CYS A 116 16.15 1.51 -1.05
CA CYS A 116 15.41 0.37 -1.60
C CYS A 116 14.15 0.76 -2.41
N VAL A 117 13.63 1.98 -2.22
CA VAL A 117 12.50 2.51 -3.01
C VAL A 117 12.90 3.03 -4.38
N ALA A 118 14.19 3.18 -4.64
CA ALA A 118 14.67 3.72 -5.91
C ALA A 118 14.40 2.74 -7.07
N PRO A 119 13.94 3.24 -8.23
CA PRO A 119 13.70 2.38 -9.41
C PRO A 119 14.93 1.58 -9.82
N GLU A 120 16.13 2.11 -9.64
CA GLU A 120 17.39 1.46 -9.94
C GLU A 120 17.63 0.22 -9.07
N PHE A 121 17.09 0.21 -7.85
CA PHE A 121 17.15 -0.94 -6.97
C PHE A 121 16.08 -1.97 -7.34
N THR A 122 14.84 -1.57 -7.52
CA THR A 122 13.73 -2.50 -7.75
C THR A 122 13.77 -3.13 -9.15
N SER A 123 14.22 -2.40 -10.17
CA SER A 123 14.29 -2.89 -11.55
C SER A 123 15.31 -4.01 -11.76
N GLN A 124 16.33 -4.13 -10.91
CA GLN A 124 17.33 -5.20 -11.03
C GLN A 124 16.77 -6.62 -10.81
N TYR A 125 15.56 -6.70 -10.22
CA TYR A 125 14.87 -7.98 -9.97
C TYR A 125 13.94 -8.38 -11.12
N GLN A 126 13.69 -7.51 -12.09
CA GLN A 126 12.81 -7.82 -13.21
C GLN A 126 13.44 -8.85 -14.14
N GLY A 127 12.65 -9.83 -14.56
CA GLY A 127 13.09 -10.93 -15.42
C GLY A 127 13.93 -11.99 -14.70
N ALA A 128 14.15 -11.85 -13.39
CA ALA A 128 14.85 -12.87 -12.63
C ALA A 128 13.98 -14.13 -12.48
N ALA A 129 14.43 -15.24 -13.02
CA ALA A 129 13.81 -16.55 -12.83
C ALA A 129 14.85 -17.66 -12.91
N PRO A 130 14.61 -18.72 -12.19
CA PRO A 130 14.29 -18.78 -10.78
C PRO A 130 15.32 -17.99 -9.96
N PHE A 131 14.95 -17.42 -8.87
CA PHE A 131 15.75 -16.48 -8.11
C PHE A 131 17.19 -16.88 -7.90
N THR A 132 18.12 -16.14 -8.49
CA THR A 132 19.52 -16.17 -8.10
C THR A 132 19.80 -14.94 -7.24
N LEU A 133 19.51 -15.02 -5.96
CA LEU A 133 19.84 -13.95 -5.03
C LEU A 133 21.23 -14.20 -4.43
N ALA A 134 22.14 -13.24 -4.57
CA ALA A 134 23.50 -13.30 -4.02
C ALA A 134 24.25 -14.58 -4.37
N GLY A 135 24.12 -15.10 -5.60
CA GLY A 135 24.81 -16.31 -6.08
C GLY A 135 24.26 -17.63 -5.54
N LYS A 136 23.10 -17.61 -4.86
CA LYS A 136 22.39 -18.81 -4.44
C LYS A 136 21.18 -19.03 -5.33
N SER A 137 21.08 -20.19 -5.95
CA SER A 137 19.89 -20.62 -6.69
C SER A 137 18.88 -21.23 -5.72
N TYR A 138 17.65 -20.74 -5.77
CA TYR A 138 16.53 -21.31 -5.04
C TYR A 138 15.60 -22.00 -6.05
N THR A 139 15.40 -23.29 -5.87
CA THR A 139 14.41 -24.03 -6.66
C THR A 139 13.08 -23.92 -5.94
N VAL A 140 12.09 -23.33 -6.59
CA VAL A 140 10.71 -23.35 -6.09
C VAL A 140 10.13 -24.71 -6.43
N THR A 141 9.88 -25.52 -5.42
CA THR A 141 9.19 -26.80 -5.59
C THR A 141 7.70 -26.57 -5.45
N ASP A 142 6.93 -26.92 -6.46
CA ASP A 142 5.46 -26.88 -6.37
C ASP A 142 5.00 -27.85 -5.28
N PRO A 143 4.36 -27.35 -4.19
CA PRO A 143 3.91 -28.20 -3.09
C PRO A 143 2.80 -29.18 -3.49
N ALA A 144 2.09 -28.93 -4.60
CA ALA A 144 1.03 -29.80 -5.08
C ALA A 144 1.55 -30.96 -5.95
N THR A 145 2.62 -30.74 -6.71
CA THR A 145 3.16 -31.72 -7.66
C THR A 145 4.55 -32.26 -7.28
N GLY A 146 5.26 -31.60 -6.37
CA GLY A 146 6.64 -31.94 -6.04
C GLY A 146 7.63 -31.73 -7.18
N ALA A 147 7.21 -31.09 -8.27
CA ALA A 147 8.07 -30.75 -9.39
C ALA A 147 8.96 -29.55 -9.06
N ALA A 148 10.24 -29.65 -9.41
CA ALA A 148 11.22 -28.57 -9.28
C ALA A 148 11.43 -27.89 -10.63
#